data_62e91551ce18edb471acdd63d395e3fb
#
_entry.id   62e91551ce18edb471acdd63d395e3fb
#
_cell.length_a   1.000
_cell.length_b   1.000
_cell.length_c   1.000
_cell.angle_alpha   90.00
_cell.angle_beta   90.00
_cell.angle_gamma   90.00
#
_symmetry.space_group_name_H-M   'P 1'
#
loop_
_entity.id
_entity.type
_entity.pdbx_description
1 polymer ?
#
loop_
_entity_poly.entity_id
_entity_poly.type
_entity_poly.pdbx_seq_one_letter_code
_entity_poly.pdbx_strand_id
1 'polypeptide(L)'
;LCDAWAQGDARIRVIHKKNGGLSDARNVGLDAASGAYISFVDSDDYIAENFIETLYDLLHEYHTDISAVHWKLVYADAPEVPAPLSSRNVTLFQGADAIRELFTENTYACYAWNKLCKRELFDTIRFPVGRIMEDLGIAHKILFDAGQIVYSDEPLYYYYQRDGSILHTDC
;
A
#
# COMPACT_ATOMS: atom_id res chain seq x y z
N LEU A 1 -8.12 18.14 11.75
CA LEU A 1 -9.02 17.13 11.21
C LEU A 1 -8.74 15.77 11.86
N CYS A 2 -7.53 15.20 11.76
CA CYS A 2 -7.19 13.88 12.32
C CYS A 2 -7.47 13.75 13.81
N ASP A 3 -7.09 14.75 14.62
CA ASP A 3 -7.37 14.75 16.07
C ASP A 3 -8.87 14.73 16.40
N ALA A 4 -9.70 15.40 15.58
CA ALA A 4 -11.14 15.36 15.75
C ALA A 4 -11.73 13.96 15.46
N TRP A 5 -11.21 13.28 14.45
CA TRP A 5 -11.58 11.89 14.17
C TRP A 5 -11.15 10.95 15.30
N ALA A 6 -9.92 11.08 15.83
CA ALA A 6 -9.43 10.28 16.94
C ALA A 6 -10.24 10.47 18.24
N GLN A 7 -10.86 11.61 18.44
CA GLN A 7 -11.77 11.84 19.57
C GLN A 7 -13.09 11.07 19.43
N GLY A 8 -13.53 10.82 18.19
CA GLY A 8 -14.79 10.12 17.90
C GLY A 8 -14.66 8.61 17.73
N ASP A 9 -13.47 8.11 17.45
CA ASP A 9 -13.22 6.68 17.17
C ASP A 9 -11.90 6.21 17.82
N ALA A 10 -12.01 5.36 18.84
CA ALA A 10 -10.87 4.84 19.59
C ALA A 10 -9.91 3.96 18.75
N ARG A 11 -10.31 3.53 17.55
CA ARG A 11 -9.44 2.81 16.62
C ARG A 11 -8.44 3.75 15.92
N ILE A 12 -8.71 5.05 15.89
CA ILE A 12 -7.88 6.06 15.26
C ILE A 12 -6.84 6.57 16.25
N ARG A 13 -5.58 6.47 15.87
CA ARG A 13 -4.45 7.00 16.65
C ARG A 13 -3.69 8.02 15.80
N VAL A 14 -3.53 9.23 16.33
CA VAL A 14 -2.77 10.30 15.68
C VAL A 14 -1.42 10.44 16.34
N ILE A 15 -0.36 10.51 15.55
CA ILE A 15 1.01 10.69 16.03
C ILE A 15 1.56 11.99 15.46
N HIS A 16 1.70 13.01 16.31
CA HIS A 16 2.34 14.26 15.96
C HIS A 16 3.85 14.14 16.14
N LYS A 17 4.60 14.44 15.08
CA LYS A 17 6.07 14.39 15.09
C LYS A 17 6.66 15.50 14.20
N LYS A 18 7.92 15.82 14.42
CA LYS A 18 8.66 16.69 13.51
C LYS A 18 8.75 16.02 12.14
N ASN A 19 8.61 16.80 11.05
CA ASN A 19 8.74 16.28 9.71
C ASN A 19 10.14 15.65 9.51
N GLY A 20 10.16 14.38 9.15
CA GLY A 20 11.35 13.58 8.82
C GLY A 20 11.23 12.89 7.47
N GLY A 21 10.23 13.28 6.66
CA GLY A 21 9.93 12.69 5.37
C GLY A 21 9.05 11.45 5.45
N LEU A 22 8.70 10.91 4.28
CA LEU A 22 7.73 9.82 4.11
C LEU A 22 8.21 8.52 4.78
N SER A 23 9.46 8.12 4.57
CA SER A 23 10.06 6.93 5.21
C SER A 23 9.96 6.98 6.73
N ASP A 24 10.30 8.12 7.33
CA ASP A 24 10.25 8.32 8.76
C ASP A 24 8.82 8.27 9.29
N ALA A 25 7.85 8.83 8.57
CA ALA A 25 6.44 8.75 8.93
C ALA A 25 5.92 7.29 8.89
N ARG A 26 6.24 6.54 7.82
CA ARG A 26 5.84 5.12 7.70
C ARG A 26 6.50 4.26 8.78
N ASN A 27 7.77 4.47 9.10
CA ASN A 27 8.45 3.74 10.18
C ASN A 27 7.83 3.99 11.55
N VAL A 28 7.47 5.23 11.86
CA VAL A 28 6.75 5.54 13.13
C VAL A 28 5.37 4.88 13.16
N GLY A 29 4.68 4.81 12.02
CA GLY A 29 3.44 4.05 11.88
C GLY A 29 3.64 2.56 12.16
N LEU A 30 4.68 1.95 11.60
CA LEU A 30 5.05 0.56 11.86
C LEU A 30 5.34 0.28 13.33
N ASP A 31 6.11 1.16 13.99
CA ASP A 31 6.45 1.01 15.41
C ASP A 31 5.22 1.14 16.32
N ALA A 32 4.21 1.89 15.90
CA ALA A 32 2.96 2.06 16.63
C ALA A 32 1.90 0.98 16.32
N ALA A 33 2.07 0.24 15.24
CA ALA A 33 1.10 -0.75 14.78
C ALA A 33 1.09 -1.98 15.67
N SER A 34 -0.11 -2.43 16.06
CA SER A 34 -0.34 -3.63 16.88
C SER A 34 -1.16 -4.71 16.17
N GLY A 35 -1.68 -4.41 14.97
CA GLY A 35 -2.46 -5.37 14.17
C GLY A 35 -1.60 -6.50 13.61
N ALA A 36 -2.23 -7.60 13.22
CA ALA A 36 -1.55 -8.73 12.57
C ALA A 36 -1.11 -8.39 11.14
N TYR A 37 -1.73 -7.40 10.52
CA TYR A 37 -1.48 -6.97 9.15
C TYR A 37 -1.22 -5.48 9.08
N ILE A 38 -0.49 -5.06 8.05
CA ILE A 38 -0.16 -3.66 7.72
C ILE A 38 -0.64 -3.36 6.29
N SER A 39 -1.33 -2.25 6.14
CA SER A 39 -1.59 -1.59 4.86
C SER A 39 -1.25 -0.11 4.98
N PHE A 40 -0.69 0.46 3.93
CA PHE A 40 -0.41 1.89 3.85
C PHE A 40 -1.40 2.55 2.91
N VAL A 41 -1.86 3.75 3.26
CA VAL A 41 -2.66 4.62 2.40
C VAL A 41 -2.04 6.00 2.47
N ASP A 42 -1.69 6.57 1.34
CA ASP A 42 -1.12 7.91 1.27
C ASP A 42 -2.23 8.96 1.52
N SER A 43 -1.90 10.07 2.16
CA SER A 43 -2.88 11.02 2.72
C SER A 43 -3.66 11.81 1.66
N ASP A 44 -3.22 11.80 0.44
CA ASP A 44 -3.84 12.43 -0.73
C ASP A 44 -4.65 11.44 -1.58
N ASP A 45 -4.60 10.15 -1.27
CA ASP A 45 -5.29 9.10 -1.97
C ASP A 45 -6.58 8.66 -1.24
N TYR A 46 -7.34 7.78 -1.87
CA TYR A 46 -8.49 7.11 -1.26
C TYR A 46 -8.64 5.67 -1.74
N ILE A 47 -9.43 4.89 -1.02
CA ILE A 47 -9.62 3.47 -1.24
C ILE A 47 -11.11 3.13 -1.39
N ALA A 48 -11.42 2.04 -2.07
CA ALA A 48 -12.77 1.48 -2.11
C ALA A 48 -13.19 0.96 -0.72
N GLU A 49 -14.49 0.94 -0.45
CA GLU A 49 -15.02 0.47 0.83
C GLU A 49 -14.63 -0.98 1.15
N ASN A 50 -14.53 -1.83 0.13
CA ASN A 50 -14.15 -3.24 0.24
C ASN A 50 -12.62 -3.50 0.09
N PHE A 51 -11.79 -2.46 0.06
CA PHE A 51 -10.35 -2.59 -0.18
C PHE A 51 -9.66 -3.54 0.82
N ILE A 52 -9.86 -3.32 2.11
CA ILE A 52 -9.24 -4.16 3.16
C ILE A 52 -9.85 -5.55 3.19
N GLU A 53 -11.17 -5.68 3.04
CA GLU A 53 -11.86 -6.97 3.00
C GLU A 53 -11.33 -7.84 1.86
N THR A 54 -11.26 -7.29 0.64
CA THR A 54 -10.74 -8.01 -0.52
C THR A 54 -9.28 -8.47 -0.33
N LEU A 55 -8.42 -7.59 0.17
CA LEU A 55 -7.02 -7.93 0.45
C LEU A 55 -6.90 -9.03 1.52
N TYR A 56 -7.71 -8.94 2.57
CA TYR A 56 -7.72 -9.92 3.66
C TYR A 56 -8.20 -11.29 3.16
N ASP A 57 -9.27 -11.34 2.39
CA ASP A 57 -9.81 -12.58 1.83
C ASP A 57 -8.81 -13.25 0.89
N LEU A 58 -8.13 -12.48 0.04
CA LEU A 58 -7.08 -12.99 -0.84
C LEU A 58 -5.93 -13.65 -0.05
N LEU A 59 -5.46 -13.01 1.02
CA LEU A 59 -4.42 -13.58 1.89
C LEU A 59 -4.82 -14.94 2.45
N HIS A 60 -6.06 -15.05 2.92
CA HIS A 60 -6.56 -16.28 3.54
C HIS A 60 -6.87 -17.37 2.52
N GLU A 61 -7.48 -17.02 1.39
CA GLU A 61 -7.82 -17.97 0.32
C GLU A 61 -6.57 -18.59 -0.32
N TYR A 62 -5.54 -17.78 -0.56
CA TYR A 62 -4.31 -18.23 -1.24
C TYR A 62 -3.16 -18.57 -0.28
N HIS A 63 -3.37 -18.45 1.04
CA HIS A 63 -2.36 -18.74 2.07
C HIS A 63 -1.04 -18.01 1.85
N THR A 64 -1.11 -16.72 1.49
CA THR A 64 0.05 -15.86 1.26
C THR A 64 0.29 -14.91 2.43
N ASP A 65 1.46 -14.31 2.50
CA ASP A 65 1.81 -13.30 3.50
C ASP A 65 1.62 -11.88 2.99
N ILE A 66 1.39 -11.74 1.67
CA ILE A 66 1.13 -10.48 0.98
C ILE A 66 -0.01 -10.66 -0.02
N SER A 67 -0.97 -9.74 0.00
CA SER A 67 -1.96 -9.56 -1.07
C SER A 67 -1.86 -8.15 -1.65
N ALA A 68 -2.23 -8.01 -2.91
CA ALA A 68 -2.27 -6.72 -3.59
C ALA A 68 -3.50 -6.63 -4.51
N VAL A 69 -3.95 -5.40 -4.74
CA VAL A 69 -5.00 -5.09 -5.69
C VAL A 69 -4.51 -4.08 -6.73
N HIS A 70 -5.23 -3.99 -7.84
CA HIS A 70 -4.94 -2.98 -8.84
C HIS A 70 -5.27 -1.58 -8.33
N TRP A 71 -4.76 -0.57 -9.04
CA TRP A 71 -4.96 0.83 -8.73
C TRP A 71 -5.41 1.61 -9.97
N LYS A 72 -6.01 2.76 -9.76
CA LYS A 72 -6.46 3.66 -10.83
C LYS A 72 -5.99 5.07 -10.56
N LEU A 73 -5.50 5.74 -11.61
CA LEU A 73 -5.25 7.18 -11.58
C LEU A 73 -6.59 7.93 -11.55
N VAL A 74 -6.68 8.90 -10.66
CA VAL A 74 -7.85 9.77 -10.54
C VAL A 74 -7.39 11.23 -10.59
N TYR A 75 -8.14 12.05 -11.30
CA TYR A 75 -7.86 13.47 -11.51
C TYR A 75 -8.97 14.32 -10.91
N ALA A 76 -8.66 15.56 -10.53
CA ALA A 76 -9.60 16.47 -9.87
C ALA A 76 -10.87 16.76 -10.69
N ASP A 77 -10.75 16.74 -12.01
CA ASP A 77 -11.82 17.02 -12.97
C ASP A 77 -12.65 15.77 -13.38
N ALA A 78 -12.22 14.59 -12.95
CA ALA A 78 -12.87 13.32 -13.26
C ALA A 78 -12.83 12.35 -12.06
N PRO A 79 -13.52 12.64 -10.95
CA PRO A 79 -13.53 11.80 -9.76
C PRO A 79 -14.47 10.59 -9.93
N GLU A 80 -14.30 9.79 -10.98
CA GLU A 80 -15.11 8.59 -11.16
C GLU A 80 -14.59 7.47 -10.26
N VAL A 81 -15.41 7.06 -9.32
CA VAL A 81 -15.26 5.76 -8.65
C VAL A 81 -15.62 4.69 -9.70
N PRO A 82 -14.71 3.80 -10.09
CA PRO A 82 -15.02 2.77 -11.08
C PRO A 82 -16.16 1.89 -10.61
N ALA A 83 -17.03 1.52 -11.55
CA ALA A 83 -17.99 0.47 -11.28
C ALA A 83 -17.25 -0.85 -10.93
N PRO A 84 -17.78 -1.66 -10.02
CA PRO A 84 -17.22 -2.98 -9.73
C PRO A 84 -17.01 -3.77 -11.02
N LEU A 85 -15.88 -4.45 -11.13
CA LEU A 85 -15.62 -5.33 -12.28
C LEU A 85 -16.66 -6.46 -12.28
N SER A 86 -17.11 -6.86 -13.46
CA SER A 86 -18.02 -8.01 -13.63
C SER A 86 -17.34 -9.35 -13.36
N SER A 87 -16.01 -9.38 -13.39
CA SER A 87 -15.16 -10.52 -13.01
C SER A 87 -13.80 -10.00 -12.56
N ARG A 88 -13.19 -10.64 -11.57
CA ARG A 88 -11.81 -10.37 -11.14
C ARG A 88 -10.90 -11.49 -11.61
N ASN A 89 -9.69 -11.14 -12.04
CA ASN A 89 -8.63 -12.11 -12.26
C ASN A 89 -7.69 -12.08 -11.06
N VAL A 90 -7.34 -13.26 -10.58
CA VAL A 90 -6.41 -13.40 -9.46
C VAL A 90 -5.19 -14.17 -9.94
N THR A 91 -4.01 -13.65 -9.63
CA THR A 91 -2.73 -14.23 -10.02
C THR A 91 -1.85 -14.40 -8.79
N LEU A 92 -1.27 -15.59 -8.66
CA LEU A 92 -0.27 -15.88 -7.63
C LEU A 92 1.12 -15.80 -8.26
N PHE A 93 1.96 -14.90 -7.75
CA PHE A 93 3.36 -14.76 -8.13
C PHE A 93 4.26 -15.35 -7.05
N GLN A 94 5.32 -16.06 -7.44
CA GLN A 94 6.22 -16.75 -6.52
C GLN A 94 7.70 -16.52 -6.88
N GLY A 95 8.55 -16.50 -5.87
CA GLY A 95 10.01 -16.46 -6.01
C GLY A 95 10.49 -15.32 -6.92
N ALA A 96 11.30 -15.67 -7.91
CA ALA A 96 11.89 -14.70 -8.83
C ALA A 96 10.86 -13.96 -9.70
N ASP A 97 9.72 -14.58 -10.01
CA ASP A 97 8.67 -13.95 -10.80
C ASP A 97 7.95 -12.88 -9.99
N ALA A 98 7.73 -13.10 -8.69
CA ALA A 98 7.20 -12.08 -7.79
C ALA A 98 8.11 -10.85 -7.73
N ILE A 99 9.44 -11.04 -7.66
CA ILE A 99 10.39 -9.93 -7.64
C ILE A 99 10.47 -9.24 -9.01
N ARG A 100 10.43 -9.99 -10.11
CA ARG A 100 10.47 -9.43 -11.47
C ARG A 100 9.27 -8.51 -11.73
N GLU A 101 8.10 -8.90 -11.23
CA GLU A 101 6.87 -8.15 -11.43
C GLU A 101 6.87 -6.75 -10.77
N LEU A 102 7.72 -6.53 -9.75
CA LEU A 102 7.93 -5.18 -9.18
C LEU A 102 8.35 -4.12 -10.20
N PHE A 103 9.00 -4.55 -11.28
CA PHE A 103 9.60 -3.66 -12.28
C PHE A 103 8.76 -3.55 -13.56
N THR A 104 7.65 -4.27 -13.66
CA THR A 104 6.80 -4.23 -14.86
C THR A 104 5.72 -3.15 -14.78
N GLU A 105 5.35 -2.70 -13.58
CA GLU A 105 4.25 -1.77 -13.29
C GLU A 105 2.87 -2.19 -13.83
N ASN A 106 2.75 -3.44 -14.27
CA ASN A 106 1.52 -3.96 -14.84
C ASN A 106 0.53 -4.51 -13.79
N THR A 107 1.03 -4.78 -12.58
CA THR A 107 0.27 -5.40 -11.50
C THR A 107 0.40 -4.58 -10.21
N TYR A 108 1.13 -5.10 -9.21
CA TYR A 108 1.24 -4.48 -7.89
C TYR A 108 2.42 -3.51 -7.74
N ALA A 109 3.38 -3.50 -8.66
CA ALA A 109 4.58 -2.65 -8.63
C ALA A 109 5.29 -2.60 -7.25
N CYS A 110 6.25 -1.68 -7.09
CA CYS A 110 7.00 -1.53 -5.84
C CYS A 110 6.28 -0.70 -4.77
N TYR A 111 5.15 -0.08 -5.09
CA TYR A 111 4.44 0.84 -4.21
C TYR A 111 4.13 0.23 -2.83
N ALA A 112 4.25 1.03 -1.77
CA ALA A 112 3.93 0.58 -0.41
C ALA A 112 2.42 0.45 -0.18
N TRP A 113 1.61 1.28 -0.86
CA TRP A 113 0.16 1.26 -0.83
C TRP A 113 -0.41 0.11 -1.70
N ASN A 114 -1.66 -0.03 -1.92
CA ASN A 114 -2.36 -1.09 -2.67
C ASN A 114 -2.12 -2.54 -2.17
N LYS A 115 -1.56 -2.73 -0.99
CA LYS A 115 -1.17 -4.05 -0.44
C LYS A 115 -1.63 -4.22 1.00
N LEU A 116 -1.82 -5.47 1.39
CA LEU A 116 -1.91 -5.90 2.79
C LEU A 116 -0.80 -6.92 3.03
N CYS A 117 0.03 -6.68 4.02
CA CYS A 117 1.17 -7.51 4.36
C CYS A 117 1.03 -8.02 5.80
N LYS A 118 1.46 -9.24 6.11
CA LYS A 118 1.66 -9.64 7.49
C LYS A 118 2.64 -8.69 8.18
N ARG A 119 2.29 -8.23 9.39
CA ARG A 119 3.12 -7.29 10.16
C ARG A 119 4.53 -7.80 10.42
N GLU A 120 4.70 -9.12 10.64
CA GLU A 120 5.99 -9.75 10.92
C GLU A 120 7.05 -9.53 9.81
N LEU A 121 6.63 -9.31 8.56
CA LEU A 121 7.53 -8.95 7.46
C LEU A 121 8.26 -7.62 7.70
N PHE A 122 7.74 -6.78 8.59
CA PHE A 122 8.35 -5.50 8.95
C PHE A 122 9.15 -5.55 10.27
N ASP A 123 9.33 -6.70 10.91
CA ASP A 123 10.07 -6.77 12.15
C ASP A 123 11.54 -6.35 11.99
N THR A 124 12.15 -6.69 10.86
CA THR A 124 13.54 -6.34 10.52
C THR A 124 13.69 -5.37 9.34
N ILE A 125 12.61 -5.15 8.57
CA ILE A 125 12.62 -4.30 7.38
C ILE A 125 12.04 -2.93 7.74
N ARG A 126 12.75 -1.85 7.35
CA ARG A 126 12.34 -0.47 7.58
C ARG A 126 12.56 0.36 6.33
N PHE A 127 11.70 1.36 6.13
CA PHE A 127 11.85 2.33 5.05
C PHE A 127 13.14 3.15 5.25
N PRO A 128 13.97 3.32 4.19
CA PRO A 128 15.24 4.04 4.27
C PRO A 128 15.00 5.55 4.40
N VAL A 129 15.22 6.10 5.58
CA VAL A 129 15.06 7.55 5.84
C VAL A 129 16.02 8.38 4.99
N GLY A 130 15.52 9.48 4.42
CA GLY A 130 16.31 10.41 3.61
C GLY A 130 16.55 9.94 2.16
N ARG A 131 15.85 8.93 1.69
CA ARG A 131 15.89 8.49 0.29
C ARG A 131 14.55 8.75 -0.40
N ILE A 132 14.63 9.07 -1.69
CA ILE A 132 13.48 9.05 -2.62
C ILE A 132 13.29 7.62 -3.10
N MET A 133 12.06 7.27 -3.55
CA MET A 133 11.68 5.91 -3.95
C MET A 133 11.99 4.88 -2.84
N GLU A 134 11.59 5.21 -1.64
CA GLU A 134 11.85 4.46 -0.41
C GLU A 134 11.18 3.09 -0.41
N ASP A 135 10.05 2.98 -1.09
CA ASP A 135 9.28 1.75 -1.28
C ASP A 135 10.02 0.74 -2.16
N LEU A 136 10.62 1.17 -3.27
CA LEU A 136 11.52 0.32 -4.08
C LEU A 136 12.67 -0.24 -3.25
N GLY A 137 13.17 0.57 -2.30
CA GLY A 137 14.27 0.18 -1.40
C GLY A 137 13.95 -1.01 -0.48
N ILE A 138 12.67 -1.30 -0.25
CA ILE A 138 12.25 -2.40 0.66
C ILE A 138 11.35 -3.45 0.00
N ALA A 139 10.62 -3.13 -1.07
CA ALA A 139 9.65 -4.02 -1.69
C ALA A 139 10.24 -5.39 -2.05
N HIS A 140 11.45 -5.40 -2.64
CA HIS A 140 12.14 -6.65 -2.99
C HIS A 140 12.51 -7.51 -1.76
N LYS A 141 12.82 -6.89 -0.61
CA LYS A 141 13.15 -7.60 0.63
C LYS A 141 11.90 -8.23 1.23
N ILE A 142 10.82 -7.47 1.28
CA ILE A 142 9.52 -7.95 1.78
C ILE A 142 9.04 -9.13 0.93
N LEU A 143 9.11 -9.04 -0.39
CA LEU A 143 8.74 -10.14 -1.28
C LEU A 143 9.67 -11.35 -1.17
N PHE A 144 10.96 -11.12 -0.96
CA PHE A 144 11.92 -12.21 -0.76
C PHE A 144 11.60 -12.99 0.53
N ASP A 145 11.29 -12.30 1.63
CA ASP A 145 10.94 -12.92 2.91
C ASP A 145 9.58 -13.63 2.87
N ALA A 146 8.59 -13.04 2.17
CA ALA A 146 7.27 -13.65 1.98
C ALA A 146 7.28 -14.83 0.98
N GLY A 147 8.17 -14.83 0.00
CA GLY A 147 8.30 -15.86 -1.02
C GLY A 147 7.20 -15.83 -2.09
N GLN A 148 6.02 -15.30 -1.81
CA GLN A 148 4.89 -15.22 -2.74
C GLN A 148 3.96 -14.04 -2.43
N ILE A 149 3.21 -13.59 -3.45
CA ILE A 149 2.20 -12.55 -3.36
C ILE A 149 1.00 -12.93 -4.23
N VAL A 150 -0.21 -12.75 -3.71
CA VAL A 150 -1.45 -12.85 -4.48
C VAL A 150 -1.90 -11.46 -4.94
N TYR A 151 -2.30 -11.34 -6.17
CA TYR A 151 -2.74 -10.09 -6.80
C TYR A 151 -4.10 -10.25 -7.46
N SER A 152 -4.98 -9.27 -7.25
CA SER A 152 -6.25 -9.11 -7.97
C SER A 152 -6.19 -7.88 -8.88
N ASP A 153 -6.75 -7.99 -10.08
CA ASP A 153 -6.85 -6.88 -11.04
C ASP A 153 -7.97 -5.87 -10.70
N GLU A 154 -8.67 -6.04 -9.57
CA GLU A 154 -9.67 -5.09 -9.10
C GLU A 154 -9.01 -3.75 -8.71
N PRO A 155 -9.44 -2.61 -9.32
CA PRO A 155 -8.88 -1.30 -9.00
C PRO A 155 -9.52 -0.72 -7.74
N LEU A 156 -9.03 -1.12 -6.57
CA LEU A 156 -9.58 -0.72 -5.28
C LEU A 156 -8.78 0.37 -4.57
N TYR A 157 -7.66 0.79 -5.14
CA TYR A 157 -6.87 1.92 -4.68
C TYR A 157 -6.92 3.03 -5.72
N TYR A 158 -7.22 4.26 -5.31
CA TYR A 158 -7.40 5.43 -6.18
C TYR A 158 -6.27 6.42 -5.94
N TYR A 159 -5.29 6.41 -6.84
CA TYR A 159 -4.13 7.27 -6.79
C TYR A 159 -4.47 8.64 -7.37
N TYR A 160 -4.61 9.64 -6.49
CA TYR A 160 -5.04 10.98 -6.87
C TYR A 160 -3.89 11.81 -7.43
N GLN A 161 -4.08 12.27 -8.67
CA GLN A 161 -3.12 13.14 -9.36
C GLN A 161 -3.43 14.60 -9.11
N ARG A 162 -2.45 15.30 -8.54
CA ARG A 162 -2.53 16.74 -8.28
C ARG A 162 -1.30 17.46 -8.82
N ASP A 163 -1.47 18.73 -9.18
CA ASP A 163 -0.36 19.63 -9.47
C ASP A 163 0.53 19.77 -8.22
N GLY A 164 1.86 19.66 -8.42
CA GLY A 164 2.83 19.75 -7.33
C GLY A 164 3.08 18.44 -6.56
N SER A 165 2.67 17.30 -7.09
CA SER A 165 3.11 15.99 -6.60
C SER A 165 4.65 15.88 -6.64
N ILE A 166 5.24 15.15 -5.68
CA ILE A 166 6.70 14.95 -5.59
C ILE A 166 7.30 14.41 -6.90
N LEU A 167 6.52 13.60 -7.64
CA LEU A 167 6.94 13.06 -8.94
C LEU A 167 6.96 14.09 -10.08
N HIS A 168 6.34 15.26 -9.90
CA HIS A 168 6.28 16.34 -10.90
C HIS A 168 7.18 17.52 -10.54
N THR A 169 7.90 17.48 -9.42
CA THR A 169 8.92 18.46 -9.09
C THR A 169 10.22 18.01 -9.74
N ASP A 170 10.72 18.81 -10.68
CA ASP A 170 12.04 18.63 -11.28
C ASP A 170 13.09 18.47 -10.18
N CYS A 171 13.79 17.33 -10.16
CA CYS A 171 14.94 17.07 -9.31
C CYS A 171 16.20 17.76 -9.88
#